data_f864d8bf18b3e341015f09847c1b0351
#
_entry.id   f864d8bf18b3e341015f09847c1b0351
#
_cell.length_a   1.000
_cell.length_b   1.000
_cell.length_c   1.000
_cell.angle_alpha   90.00
_cell.angle_beta   90.00
_cell.angle_gamma   90.00
#
_symmetry.space_group_name_H-M   'P 1'
#
loop_
_entity.id
_entity.type
_entity.pdbx_description
1 polymer ?
#
loop_
_entity_poly.entity_id
_entity_poly.type
_entity_poly.pdbx_seq_one_letter_code
_entity_poly.pdbx_strand_id
1 'polypeptide(L)'
;HAKRLPNGNIEAGVHIADVSFFVRPDTPMDAEAASRGTTVYLVDRRIDMLPHLLGTNLCSLRPFVERLAFSTVWELTPSAEVVNVRFFKSVIASKAAFTYEEAQNRKDDPSLNDAITESIRLLNDMAIKLRRGRMEAGALNLASPEVRIHLDSAESSAPIDVEQKEMRETNSLVEEFMLLANTSVARRIYEAYPTTGVLRRHAPPPADNFETLQDILKKRRGMDLDVSSSGALAASLDRCADTRDPAFNTLVRILATRCMLSAEYFCTGSVPRNSFGHYGLAMDMYTHFTSPIRRYADVLAHRQLAAAIQYEPLPSNLYSKHYVDQVLDNVNKRHRLAQMAGRASVEFFVGLAISAKNAEQGADATKVGQERLLRADAYVVRTFRNGLAVFVNKYGLEGVITFPGECQFDPDEYQVTIPASLSQLGRDVTLGIFDRCTVEIGIEKDRNTKRGRTKMVLV
;
A
#
# COMPACT_ATOMS: atom_id res chain seq x y z
N HIS A 1 18.11 -6.05 -13.83
CA HIS A 1 19.52 -5.80 -14.19
C HIS A 1 19.70 -4.39 -14.73
N ALA A 2 20.92 -3.86 -14.62
CA ALA A 2 21.29 -2.65 -15.33
C ALA A 2 22.76 -2.75 -15.80
N LYS A 3 23.06 -2.11 -16.92
CA LYS A 3 24.42 -1.95 -17.44
C LYS A 3 24.52 -0.67 -18.28
N ARG A 4 25.74 -0.12 -18.37
CA ARG A 4 26.03 1.01 -19.26
C ARG A 4 26.19 0.51 -20.70
N LEU A 5 25.63 1.29 -21.63
CA LEU A 5 25.78 1.04 -23.07
C LEU A 5 26.95 1.87 -23.65
N PRO A 6 27.51 1.48 -24.79
CA PRO A 6 28.61 2.21 -25.42
C PRO A 6 28.28 3.67 -25.80
N ASN A 7 26.99 3.99 -26.04
CA ASN A 7 26.51 5.32 -26.36
C ASN A 7 26.30 6.21 -25.11
N GLY A 8 26.65 5.73 -23.92
CA GLY A 8 26.48 6.45 -22.65
C GLY A 8 25.09 6.29 -21.99
N ASN A 9 24.12 5.69 -22.68
CA ASN A 9 22.83 5.35 -22.11
C ASN A 9 22.94 4.14 -21.18
N ILE A 10 21.84 3.85 -20.49
CA ILE A 10 21.72 2.74 -19.54
C ILE A 10 20.69 1.75 -20.06
N GLU A 11 21.06 0.48 -20.20
CA GLU A 11 20.10 -0.60 -20.32
C GLU A 11 19.65 -1.01 -18.91
N ALA A 12 18.35 -0.95 -18.66
CA ALA A 12 17.74 -1.44 -17.43
C ALA A 12 16.63 -2.44 -17.76
N GLY A 13 16.52 -3.52 -17.00
CA GLY A 13 15.53 -4.58 -17.26
C GLY A 13 14.84 -5.06 -16.00
N VAL A 14 13.54 -5.27 -16.13
CA VAL A 14 12.67 -5.91 -15.15
C VAL A 14 12.20 -7.23 -15.71
N HIS A 15 12.32 -8.30 -14.93
CA HIS A 15 12.00 -9.67 -15.31
C HIS A 15 10.95 -10.21 -14.34
N ILE A 16 9.76 -10.49 -14.85
CA ILE A 16 8.61 -10.94 -14.06
C ILE A 16 8.35 -12.41 -14.34
N ALA A 17 8.07 -13.18 -13.32
CA ALA A 17 7.72 -14.60 -13.47
C ALA A 17 6.62 -14.80 -14.53
N ASP A 18 6.86 -15.68 -15.51
CA ASP A 18 5.90 -15.94 -16.57
C ASP A 18 4.80 -16.91 -16.12
N VAL A 19 3.92 -16.40 -15.26
CA VAL A 19 2.79 -17.17 -14.72
C VAL A 19 1.82 -17.58 -15.83
N SER A 20 1.64 -16.76 -16.86
CA SER A 20 0.71 -17.03 -17.96
C SER A 20 1.13 -18.24 -18.80
N PHE A 21 2.39 -18.66 -18.73
CA PHE A 21 2.86 -19.90 -19.34
C PHE A 21 2.25 -21.14 -18.66
N PHE A 22 2.11 -21.11 -17.32
CA PHE A 22 1.59 -22.22 -16.53
C PHE A 22 0.06 -22.15 -16.37
N VAL A 23 -0.49 -20.96 -16.16
CA VAL A 23 -1.92 -20.72 -15.98
C VAL A 23 -2.52 -20.42 -17.34
N ARG A 24 -2.88 -21.49 -18.07
CA ARG A 24 -3.45 -21.38 -19.41
C ARG A 24 -4.91 -20.97 -19.38
N PRO A 25 -5.36 -20.16 -20.35
CA PRO A 25 -6.78 -19.76 -20.45
C PRO A 25 -7.71 -20.96 -20.46
N ASP A 26 -8.90 -20.79 -19.92
CA ASP A 26 -10.01 -21.75 -19.93
C ASP A 26 -9.69 -23.10 -19.24
N THR A 27 -8.64 -23.15 -18.42
CA THR A 27 -8.33 -24.31 -17.57
C THR A 27 -8.98 -24.19 -16.19
N PRO A 28 -9.20 -25.30 -15.45
CA PRO A 28 -9.66 -25.24 -14.06
C PRO A 28 -8.80 -24.37 -13.15
N MET A 29 -7.48 -24.35 -13.36
CA MET A 29 -6.55 -23.50 -12.61
C MET A 29 -6.78 -22.02 -12.90
N ASP A 30 -7.04 -21.67 -14.15
CA ASP A 30 -7.38 -20.31 -14.56
C ASP A 30 -8.71 -19.84 -13.95
N ALA A 31 -9.71 -20.70 -13.99
CA ALA A 31 -11.02 -20.42 -13.40
C ALA A 31 -10.93 -20.19 -11.89
N GLU A 32 -10.14 -21.00 -11.17
CA GLU A 32 -9.90 -20.83 -9.73
C GLU A 32 -9.13 -19.53 -9.44
N ALA A 33 -8.07 -19.24 -10.20
CA ALA A 33 -7.30 -17.99 -10.06
C ALA A 33 -8.18 -16.76 -10.31
N ALA A 34 -9.02 -16.78 -11.33
CA ALA A 34 -10.00 -15.72 -11.63
C ALA A 34 -11.02 -15.54 -10.50
N SER A 35 -11.53 -16.64 -9.95
CA SER A 35 -12.48 -16.63 -8.82
C SER A 35 -11.86 -16.03 -7.56
N ARG A 36 -10.61 -16.37 -7.23
CA ARG A 36 -9.86 -15.79 -6.11
C ARG A 36 -9.49 -14.33 -6.35
N GLY A 37 -9.13 -13.97 -7.56
CA GLY A 37 -8.76 -12.64 -8.02
C GLY A 37 -7.43 -12.11 -7.48
N THR A 38 -7.09 -12.44 -6.23
CA THR A 38 -5.85 -12.01 -5.57
C THR A 38 -5.48 -12.94 -4.41
N THR A 39 -4.20 -12.95 -4.04
CA THR A 39 -3.72 -13.54 -2.79
C THR A 39 -4.15 -12.69 -1.60
N VAL A 40 -4.57 -13.32 -0.51
CA VAL A 40 -4.88 -12.65 0.76
C VAL A 40 -3.71 -12.80 1.72
N TYR A 41 -3.20 -11.67 2.20
CA TYR A 41 -2.10 -11.60 3.16
C TYR A 41 -2.63 -11.32 4.55
N LEU A 42 -2.56 -12.31 5.42
CA LEU A 42 -2.82 -12.18 6.86
C LEU A 42 -1.48 -12.10 7.59
N VAL A 43 -1.50 -11.75 8.87
CA VAL A 43 -0.26 -11.61 9.65
C VAL A 43 0.46 -12.96 9.83
N ASP A 44 -0.29 -14.03 10.11
CA ASP A 44 0.22 -15.36 10.40
C ASP A 44 0.34 -16.27 9.18
N ARG A 45 -0.39 -15.95 8.12
CA ARG A 45 -0.43 -16.80 6.91
C ARG A 45 -0.80 -16.03 5.65
N ARG A 46 -0.57 -16.69 4.54
CA ARG A 46 -0.96 -16.22 3.22
C ARG A 46 -1.95 -17.24 2.61
N ILE A 47 -3.05 -16.72 2.03
CA ILE A 47 -4.00 -17.53 1.26
C ILE A 47 -3.72 -17.26 -0.21
N ASP A 48 -3.02 -18.17 -0.86
CA ASP A 48 -2.51 -17.98 -2.20
C ASP A 48 -3.60 -18.02 -3.29
N MET A 49 -3.44 -17.18 -4.32
CA MET A 49 -4.26 -17.21 -5.52
C MET A 49 -3.98 -18.47 -6.36
N LEU A 50 -2.73 -18.89 -6.41
CA LEU A 50 -2.26 -20.04 -7.17
C LEU A 50 -1.79 -21.16 -6.23
N PRO A 51 -1.74 -22.43 -6.73
CA PRO A 51 -1.16 -23.52 -5.96
C PRO A 51 0.26 -23.22 -5.49
N HIS A 52 0.59 -23.66 -4.28
CA HIS A 52 1.89 -23.41 -3.63
C HIS A 52 3.09 -23.76 -4.52
N LEU A 53 3.02 -24.88 -5.26
CA LEU A 53 4.09 -25.30 -6.20
C LEU A 53 4.41 -24.23 -7.25
N LEU A 54 3.39 -23.55 -7.79
CA LEU A 54 3.61 -22.46 -8.74
C LEU A 54 4.20 -21.23 -8.06
N GLY A 55 3.59 -20.79 -6.97
CA GLY A 55 3.98 -19.54 -6.31
C GLY A 55 5.36 -19.56 -5.66
N THR A 56 5.80 -20.71 -5.13
CA THR A 56 7.04 -20.82 -4.34
C THR A 56 8.19 -21.51 -5.07
N ASN A 57 7.90 -22.25 -6.13
CA ASN A 57 8.93 -22.99 -6.88
C ASN A 57 8.96 -22.60 -8.37
N LEU A 58 8.00 -23.09 -9.17
CA LEU A 58 8.09 -23.01 -10.62
C LEU A 58 8.10 -21.58 -11.16
N CYS A 59 7.32 -20.68 -10.58
CA CYS A 59 7.29 -19.27 -10.95
C CYS A 59 8.24 -18.41 -10.10
N SER A 60 8.79 -18.91 -9.00
CA SER A 60 9.73 -18.16 -8.18
C SER A 60 11.07 -17.99 -8.88
N LEU A 61 11.51 -16.75 -9.07
CA LEU A 61 12.79 -16.40 -9.72
C LEU A 61 13.96 -16.63 -8.74
N ARG A 62 14.19 -17.89 -8.39
CA ARG A 62 15.21 -18.31 -7.42
C ARG A 62 16.62 -18.13 -8.00
N PRO A 63 17.62 -17.76 -7.18
CA PRO A 63 19.00 -17.64 -7.63
C PRO A 63 19.55 -18.97 -8.21
N PHE A 64 20.35 -18.84 -9.25
CA PHE A 64 21.10 -19.94 -9.91
C PHE A 64 20.22 -21.03 -10.55
N VAL A 65 18.95 -20.76 -10.75
CA VAL A 65 18.01 -21.68 -11.40
C VAL A 65 17.37 -20.98 -12.59
N GLU A 66 17.34 -21.65 -13.74
CA GLU A 66 16.63 -21.13 -14.92
C GLU A 66 15.12 -21.08 -14.67
N ARG A 67 14.54 -19.93 -15.00
CA ARG A 67 13.11 -19.66 -14.83
C ARG A 67 12.56 -18.91 -16.04
N LEU A 68 11.31 -19.21 -16.37
CA LEU A 68 10.57 -18.50 -17.40
C LEU A 68 10.17 -17.11 -16.86
N ALA A 69 10.47 -16.10 -17.64
CA ALA A 69 10.15 -14.72 -17.29
C ALA A 69 9.53 -13.97 -18.47
N PHE A 70 8.73 -12.96 -18.16
CA PHE A 70 8.32 -11.95 -19.11
C PHE A 70 9.13 -10.68 -18.79
N SER A 71 9.94 -10.27 -19.73
CA SER A 71 10.94 -9.23 -19.55
C SER A 71 10.52 -7.93 -20.22
N THR A 72 10.74 -6.83 -19.52
CA THR A 72 10.67 -5.45 -20.05
C THR A 72 12.05 -4.84 -19.91
N VAL A 73 12.64 -4.42 -21.01
CA VAL A 73 13.99 -3.85 -21.03
C VAL A 73 13.96 -2.50 -21.72
N TRP A 74 14.48 -1.50 -21.04
CA TRP A 74 14.57 -0.12 -21.52
C TRP A 74 16.01 0.25 -21.89
N GLU A 75 16.13 1.14 -22.85
CA GLU A 75 17.25 2.03 -22.98
C GLU A 75 16.86 3.37 -22.37
N LEU A 76 17.61 3.80 -21.35
CA LEU A 76 17.38 5.04 -20.62
C LEU A 76 18.55 6.01 -20.88
N THR A 77 18.24 7.30 -21.02
CA THR A 77 19.28 8.34 -20.96
C THR A 77 19.89 8.42 -19.57
N PRO A 78 21.04 9.10 -19.39
CA PRO A 78 21.57 9.41 -18.07
C PRO A 78 20.61 10.21 -17.17
N SER A 79 19.63 10.92 -17.73
CA SER A 79 18.53 11.61 -17.02
C SER A 79 17.33 10.72 -16.71
N ALA A 80 17.39 9.42 -17.05
CA ALA A 80 16.34 8.42 -16.88
C ALA A 80 15.12 8.59 -17.82
N GLU A 81 15.28 9.28 -18.95
CA GLU A 81 14.27 9.34 -20.00
C GLU A 81 14.29 8.06 -20.83
N VAL A 82 13.10 7.53 -21.15
CA VAL A 82 12.97 6.30 -21.94
C VAL A 82 13.22 6.60 -23.43
N VAL A 83 14.31 6.05 -23.96
CA VAL A 83 14.62 6.10 -25.40
C VAL A 83 13.90 5.00 -26.16
N ASN A 84 13.92 3.78 -25.61
CA ASN A 84 13.31 2.62 -26.22
C ASN A 84 12.85 1.63 -25.15
N VAL A 85 11.84 0.81 -25.47
CA VAL A 85 11.35 -0.28 -24.62
C VAL A 85 11.12 -1.54 -25.46
N ARG A 86 11.57 -2.68 -24.94
CA ARG A 86 11.40 -4.01 -25.55
C ARG A 86 10.70 -4.93 -24.57
N PHE A 87 9.76 -5.71 -25.09
CA PHE A 87 9.03 -6.74 -24.34
C PHE A 87 9.25 -8.09 -24.99
N PHE A 88 9.58 -9.10 -24.21
CA PHE A 88 9.79 -10.45 -24.72
C PHE A 88 9.70 -11.50 -23.62
N LYS A 89 9.32 -12.71 -24.02
CA LYS A 89 9.45 -13.90 -23.17
C LYS A 89 10.90 -14.31 -23.10
N SER A 90 11.36 -14.73 -21.94
CA SER A 90 12.78 -15.05 -21.69
C SER A 90 12.95 -16.21 -20.74
N VAL A 91 14.11 -16.83 -20.79
CA VAL A 91 14.62 -17.72 -19.74
C VAL A 91 15.72 -16.96 -19.02
N ILE A 92 15.62 -16.81 -17.72
CA ILE A 92 16.61 -16.12 -16.91
C ILE A 92 17.12 -17.01 -15.78
N ALA A 93 18.36 -16.75 -15.35
CA ALA A 93 18.93 -17.30 -14.12
C ALA A 93 19.36 -16.14 -13.23
N SER A 94 18.63 -15.91 -12.14
CA SER A 94 18.96 -14.88 -11.15
C SER A 94 20.34 -15.14 -10.56
N LYS A 95 21.13 -14.08 -10.37
CA LYS A 95 22.49 -14.19 -9.81
C LYS A 95 22.51 -14.08 -8.30
N ALA A 96 21.51 -13.44 -7.69
CA ALA A 96 21.38 -13.28 -6.25
C ALA A 96 19.94 -12.97 -5.87
N ALA A 97 19.58 -13.20 -4.60
CA ALA A 97 18.35 -12.73 -3.98
C ALA A 97 18.72 -12.01 -2.68
N PHE A 98 18.13 -10.85 -2.46
CA PHE A 98 18.39 -10.02 -1.29
C PHE A 98 17.08 -9.58 -0.66
N THR A 99 17.09 -9.42 0.66
CA THR A 99 16.16 -8.53 1.35
C THR A 99 16.48 -7.09 0.98
N TYR A 100 15.54 -6.17 1.20
CA TYR A 100 15.79 -4.75 0.98
C TYR A 100 16.97 -4.23 1.82
N GLU A 101 17.12 -4.74 3.04
CA GLU A 101 18.23 -4.39 3.93
C GLU A 101 19.58 -4.87 3.42
N GLU A 102 19.68 -6.14 3.02
CA GLU A 102 20.91 -6.69 2.43
C GLU A 102 21.31 -5.94 1.16
N ALA A 103 20.33 -5.61 0.29
CA ALA A 103 20.59 -4.83 -0.91
C ALA A 103 21.03 -3.38 -0.58
N GLN A 104 20.44 -2.77 0.46
CA GLN A 104 20.83 -1.44 0.94
C GLN A 104 22.27 -1.45 1.45
N ASN A 105 22.60 -2.37 2.36
CA ASN A 105 23.93 -2.50 2.93
C ASN A 105 24.97 -2.74 1.84
N ARG A 106 24.67 -3.61 0.86
CA ARG A 106 25.55 -3.88 -0.27
C ARG A 106 25.77 -2.65 -1.14
N LYS A 107 24.72 -1.90 -1.42
CA LYS A 107 24.80 -0.65 -2.21
C LYS A 107 25.69 0.40 -1.53
N ASP A 108 25.56 0.52 -0.20
CA ASP A 108 26.23 1.54 0.60
C ASP A 108 27.68 1.18 0.96
N ASP A 109 28.08 -0.08 0.84
CA ASP A 109 29.44 -0.53 1.12
C ASP A 109 30.41 -0.15 -0.01
N PRO A 110 31.33 0.83 0.20
CA PRO A 110 32.24 1.28 -0.84
C PRO A 110 33.31 0.25 -1.22
N SER A 111 33.49 -0.79 -0.40
CA SER A 111 34.47 -1.86 -0.65
C SER A 111 33.98 -2.87 -1.69
N LEU A 112 32.67 -2.96 -1.92
CA LEU A 112 32.04 -3.87 -2.88
C LEU A 112 31.94 -3.23 -4.26
N ASN A 113 32.65 -3.82 -5.25
CA ASN A 113 32.70 -3.31 -6.62
C ASN A 113 32.47 -4.44 -7.66
N ASP A 114 31.71 -5.47 -7.28
CA ASP A 114 31.30 -6.53 -8.21
C ASP A 114 30.13 -6.08 -9.10
N ALA A 115 29.90 -6.81 -10.20
CA ALA A 115 28.89 -6.47 -11.18
C ALA A 115 27.44 -6.40 -10.62
N ILE A 116 27.14 -7.16 -9.55
CA ILE A 116 25.83 -7.10 -8.89
C ILE A 116 25.66 -5.78 -8.16
N THR A 117 26.68 -5.39 -7.40
CA THR A 117 26.69 -4.12 -6.64
C THR A 117 26.64 -2.91 -7.57
N GLU A 118 27.40 -2.93 -8.67
CA GLU A 118 27.34 -1.87 -9.69
C GLU A 118 25.96 -1.78 -10.33
N SER A 119 25.32 -2.90 -10.64
CA SER A 119 23.97 -2.94 -11.19
C SER A 119 22.94 -2.35 -10.20
N ILE A 120 23.04 -2.66 -8.90
CA ILE A 120 22.16 -2.10 -7.87
C ILE A 120 22.35 -0.58 -7.76
N ARG A 121 23.60 -0.09 -7.74
CA ARG A 121 23.90 1.36 -7.68
C ARG A 121 23.37 2.08 -8.90
N LEU A 122 23.53 1.52 -10.09
CA LEU A 122 23.06 2.11 -11.34
C LEU A 122 21.52 2.15 -11.38
N LEU A 123 20.85 1.08 -10.96
CA LEU A 123 19.39 1.07 -10.81
C LEU A 123 18.92 2.11 -9.80
N ASN A 124 19.61 2.25 -8.67
CA ASN A 124 19.24 3.24 -7.65
C ASN A 124 19.38 4.68 -8.17
N ASP A 125 20.45 4.99 -8.89
CA ASP A 125 20.64 6.31 -9.52
C ASP A 125 19.49 6.64 -10.50
N MET A 126 19.10 5.67 -11.33
CA MET A 126 17.98 5.83 -12.25
C MET A 126 16.65 5.98 -11.50
N ALA A 127 16.41 5.18 -10.45
CA ALA A 127 15.19 5.23 -9.66
C ALA A 127 15.01 6.58 -8.96
N ILE A 128 16.07 7.18 -8.43
CA ILE A 128 16.03 8.53 -7.84
C ILE A 128 15.55 9.56 -8.87
N LYS A 129 16.02 9.48 -10.10
CA LYS A 129 15.65 10.39 -11.20
C LYS A 129 14.21 10.16 -11.66
N LEU A 130 13.79 8.90 -11.80
CA LEU A 130 12.41 8.52 -12.12
C LEU A 130 11.44 9.04 -11.05
N ARG A 131 11.77 8.82 -9.78
CA ARG A 131 10.96 9.31 -8.66
C ARG A 131 10.85 10.83 -8.66
N ARG A 132 11.96 11.54 -8.87
CA ARG A 132 11.95 12.99 -8.96
C ARG A 132 10.99 13.48 -10.04
N GLY A 133 11.10 12.97 -11.26
CA GLY A 133 10.20 13.33 -12.37
C GLY A 133 8.72 13.04 -12.04
N ARG A 134 8.43 11.94 -11.38
CA ARG A 134 7.07 11.59 -10.95
C ARG A 134 6.54 12.54 -9.87
N MET A 135 7.36 12.90 -8.89
CA MET A 135 6.97 13.86 -7.85
C MET A 135 6.76 15.26 -8.42
N GLU A 136 7.62 15.71 -9.35
CA GLU A 136 7.46 16.97 -10.08
C GLU A 136 6.19 16.97 -10.95
N ALA A 137 5.78 15.83 -11.49
CA ALA A 137 4.50 15.66 -12.18
C ALA A 137 3.28 15.67 -11.25
N GLY A 138 3.47 15.73 -9.93
CA GLY A 138 2.41 15.83 -8.92
C GLY A 138 1.97 14.50 -8.32
N ALA A 139 2.81 13.47 -8.31
CA ALA A 139 2.53 12.24 -7.59
C ALA A 139 2.42 12.49 -6.09
N LEU A 140 1.47 11.80 -5.45
CA LEU A 140 1.21 11.93 -4.03
C LEU A 140 2.10 10.99 -3.22
N ASN A 141 2.75 11.52 -2.20
CA ASN A 141 3.36 10.72 -1.15
C ASN A 141 2.36 10.60 0.01
N LEU A 142 1.51 9.56 -0.04
CA LEU A 142 0.51 9.29 0.97
C LEU A 142 1.10 8.40 2.07
N ALA A 143 0.74 8.67 3.32
CA ALA A 143 1.13 7.84 4.44
C ALA A 143 0.08 6.76 4.70
N SER A 144 0.54 5.56 4.95
CA SER A 144 -0.25 4.47 5.52
C SER A 144 0.46 4.00 6.78
N PRO A 145 -0.24 3.79 7.90
CA PRO A 145 0.38 3.24 9.09
C PRO A 145 0.67 1.75 8.88
N GLU A 146 1.81 1.44 8.25
CA GLU A 146 2.27 0.07 8.12
C GLU A 146 3.07 -0.33 9.35
N VAL A 147 2.55 -1.27 10.11
CA VAL A 147 3.25 -1.91 11.22
C VAL A 147 3.70 -3.32 10.83
N ARG A 148 4.86 -3.71 11.32
CA ARG A 148 5.38 -5.07 11.23
C ARG A 148 5.16 -5.77 12.55
N ILE A 149 4.52 -6.93 12.53
CA ILE A 149 4.27 -7.74 13.71
C ILE A 149 5.28 -8.91 13.69
N HIS A 150 6.09 -9.00 14.73
CA HIS A 150 7.01 -10.11 14.93
C HIS A 150 6.29 -11.23 15.68
N LEU A 151 6.30 -12.43 15.11
CA LEU A 151 5.73 -13.63 15.71
C LEU A 151 6.85 -14.46 16.36
N ASP A 152 6.55 -15.16 17.46
CA ASP A 152 7.49 -16.01 18.18
C ASP A 152 8.02 -17.15 17.31
N SER A 153 7.11 -17.82 16.61
CA SER A 153 7.44 -18.82 15.61
C SER A 153 6.35 -18.91 14.55
N ALA A 154 6.68 -19.51 13.41
CA ALA A 154 5.68 -19.76 12.36
C ALA A 154 4.55 -20.72 12.83
N GLU A 155 4.80 -21.52 13.88
CA GLU A 155 3.85 -22.50 14.41
C GLU A 155 2.99 -21.94 15.54
N SER A 156 3.56 -21.08 16.42
CA SER A 156 2.83 -20.55 17.59
C SER A 156 1.92 -19.38 17.26
N SER A 157 2.23 -18.62 16.17
CA SER A 157 1.54 -17.38 15.79
C SER A 157 1.39 -16.36 16.93
N ALA A 158 2.22 -16.49 18.00
CA ALA A 158 2.20 -15.57 19.11
C ALA A 158 2.98 -14.30 18.76
N PRO A 159 2.38 -13.10 18.87
CA PRO A 159 3.09 -11.87 18.58
C PRO A 159 4.05 -11.51 19.71
N ILE A 160 5.31 -11.26 19.38
CA ILE A 160 6.34 -10.82 20.32
C ILE A 160 6.40 -9.30 20.38
N ASP A 161 6.39 -8.64 19.22
CA ASP A 161 6.52 -7.19 19.12
C ASP A 161 5.84 -6.60 17.89
N VAL A 162 5.63 -5.28 17.94
CA VAL A 162 5.03 -4.49 16.86
C VAL A 162 5.95 -3.30 16.59
N GLU A 163 6.48 -3.23 15.37
CA GLU A 163 7.38 -2.18 14.93
C GLU A 163 6.80 -1.43 13.71
N GLN A 164 7.19 -0.16 13.56
CA GLN A 164 6.93 0.56 12.31
C GLN A 164 7.86 0.04 11.22
N LYS A 165 7.32 -0.13 10.01
CA LYS A 165 8.11 -0.56 8.85
C LYS A 165 9.02 0.58 8.39
N GLU A 166 10.32 0.32 8.42
CA GLU A 166 11.31 1.24 7.90
C GLU A 166 11.35 1.18 6.36
N MET A 167 11.25 2.34 5.71
CA MET A 167 11.38 2.48 4.25
C MET A 167 12.80 2.88 3.88
N ARG A 168 13.44 2.09 3.02
CA ARG A 168 14.83 2.27 2.55
C ARG A 168 14.84 2.74 1.10
N GLU A 169 15.98 3.27 0.61
CA GLU A 169 16.14 3.63 -0.80
C GLU A 169 15.90 2.44 -1.74
N THR A 170 16.30 1.24 -1.34
CA THR A 170 16.08 0.01 -2.12
C THR A 170 14.62 -0.37 -2.28
N ASN A 171 13.74 0.00 -1.34
CA ASN A 171 12.30 -0.11 -1.52
C ASN A 171 11.83 0.83 -2.65
N SER A 172 12.30 2.08 -2.64
CA SER A 172 11.98 3.06 -3.69
C SER A 172 12.55 2.65 -5.04
N LEU A 173 13.76 2.08 -5.07
CA LEU A 173 14.37 1.54 -6.30
C LEU A 173 13.43 0.53 -6.97
N VAL A 174 12.97 -0.47 -6.22
CA VAL A 174 12.08 -1.50 -6.76
C VAL A 174 10.74 -0.89 -7.17
N GLU A 175 10.16 -0.01 -6.33
CA GLU A 175 8.90 0.67 -6.63
C GLU A 175 8.96 1.39 -7.98
N GLU A 176 9.96 2.25 -8.22
CA GLU A 176 10.02 3.05 -9.45
C GLU A 176 10.16 2.18 -10.71
N PHE A 177 10.96 1.11 -10.68
CA PHE A 177 11.06 0.21 -11.82
C PHE A 177 9.79 -0.65 -12.03
N MET A 178 9.07 -1.00 -10.95
CA MET A 178 7.75 -1.65 -11.09
C MET A 178 6.72 -0.68 -11.69
N LEU A 179 6.72 0.59 -11.29
CA LEU A 179 5.86 1.62 -11.87
C LEU A 179 6.19 1.85 -13.36
N LEU A 180 7.48 1.94 -13.70
CA LEU A 180 7.93 2.10 -15.10
C LEU A 180 7.48 0.92 -15.96
N ALA A 181 7.62 -0.32 -15.47
CA ALA A 181 7.17 -1.52 -16.16
C ALA A 181 5.66 -1.51 -16.38
N ASN A 182 4.89 -1.25 -15.33
CA ASN A 182 3.43 -1.21 -15.40
C ASN A 182 2.93 -0.14 -16.38
N THR A 183 3.53 1.04 -16.40
CA THR A 183 3.18 2.13 -17.35
C THR A 183 3.53 1.77 -18.78
N SER A 184 4.72 1.22 -19.02
CA SER A 184 5.17 0.80 -20.35
C SER A 184 4.26 -0.29 -20.94
N VAL A 185 3.89 -1.27 -20.11
CA VAL A 185 2.97 -2.35 -20.47
C VAL A 185 1.56 -1.83 -20.73
N ALA A 186 1.06 -0.89 -19.90
CA ALA A 186 -0.25 -0.28 -20.10
C ALA A 186 -0.39 0.39 -21.47
N ARG A 187 0.62 1.17 -21.88
CA ARG A 187 0.67 1.82 -23.19
C ARG A 187 0.64 0.80 -24.31
N ARG A 188 1.48 -0.23 -24.23
CA ARG A 188 1.56 -1.27 -25.27
C ARG A 188 0.27 -2.09 -25.40
N ILE A 189 -0.38 -2.41 -24.28
CA ILE A 189 -1.69 -3.08 -24.29
C ILE A 189 -2.76 -2.19 -24.91
N TYR A 190 -2.82 -0.92 -24.53
CA TYR A 190 -3.81 0.02 -25.07
C TYR A 190 -3.65 0.26 -26.58
N GLU A 191 -2.40 0.38 -27.06
CA GLU A 191 -2.10 0.50 -28.49
C GLU A 191 -2.64 -0.69 -29.29
N ALA A 192 -2.50 -1.91 -28.74
CA ALA A 192 -2.94 -3.14 -29.44
C ALA A 192 -4.45 -3.43 -29.25
N TYR A 193 -4.99 -3.09 -28.08
CA TYR A 193 -6.37 -3.42 -27.67
C TYR A 193 -7.10 -2.21 -27.06
N PRO A 194 -7.41 -1.17 -27.87
CA PRO A 194 -7.95 0.09 -27.36
C PRO A 194 -9.35 -0.04 -26.75
N THR A 195 -10.07 -1.14 -27.01
CA THR A 195 -11.43 -1.38 -26.53
C THR A 195 -11.54 -2.46 -25.44
N THR A 196 -10.51 -3.29 -25.25
CA THR A 196 -10.52 -4.41 -24.31
C THR A 196 -9.28 -4.49 -23.42
N GLY A 197 -8.43 -3.47 -23.46
CA GLY A 197 -7.24 -3.40 -22.63
C GLY A 197 -7.58 -3.40 -21.14
N VAL A 198 -6.87 -4.21 -20.36
CA VAL A 198 -6.99 -4.29 -18.91
C VAL A 198 -6.05 -3.27 -18.28
N LEU A 199 -6.62 -2.20 -17.76
CA LEU A 199 -5.88 -1.12 -17.11
C LEU A 199 -6.35 -0.91 -15.67
N ARG A 200 -5.65 -0.03 -14.96
CA ARG A 200 -5.97 0.36 -13.59
C ARG A 200 -5.98 1.88 -13.49
N ARG A 201 -7.06 2.44 -12.95
CA ARG A 201 -7.23 3.88 -12.76
C ARG A 201 -7.41 4.25 -11.30
N HIS A 202 -7.12 5.48 -10.97
CA HIS A 202 -7.45 6.10 -9.72
C HIS A 202 -8.06 7.46 -10.02
N ALA A 203 -9.37 7.55 -9.92
CA ALA A 203 -10.07 8.78 -10.23
C ALA A 203 -9.67 9.90 -9.24
N PRO A 204 -9.61 11.17 -9.69
CA PRO A 204 -9.45 12.28 -8.78
C PRO A 204 -10.61 12.28 -7.76
N PRO A 205 -10.33 12.50 -6.48
CA PRO A 205 -11.38 12.56 -5.47
C PRO A 205 -12.26 13.80 -5.68
N PRO A 206 -13.57 13.70 -5.42
CA PRO A 206 -14.44 14.89 -5.35
C PRO A 206 -13.89 15.91 -4.34
N ALA A 207 -13.97 17.20 -4.68
CA ALA A 207 -13.49 18.27 -3.81
C ALA A 207 -14.18 18.23 -2.42
N ASP A 208 -15.47 17.95 -2.40
CA ASP A 208 -16.29 17.84 -1.19
C ASP A 208 -15.74 16.82 -0.16
N ASN A 209 -15.03 15.79 -0.62
CA ASN A 209 -14.39 14.84 0.28
C ASN A 209 -13.32 15.49 1.19
N PHE A 210 -12.74 16.59 0.75
CA PHE A 210 -11.69 17.31 1.48
C PHE A 210 -12.18 18.48 2.31
N GLU A 211 -13.40 18.96 2.11
CA GLU A 211 -13.94 20.17 2.79
C GLU A 211 -13.75 20.11 4.31
N THR A 212 -14.11 18.97 4.92
CA THR A 212 -13.94 18.78 6.35
C THR A 212 -12.46 18.85 6.77
N LEU A 213 -11.55 18.21 6.03
CA LEU A 213 -10.13 18.24 6.34
C LEU A 213 -9.53 19.63 6.15
N GLN A 214 -9.95 20.36 5.11
CA GLN A 214 -9.54 21.73 4.85
C GLN A 214 -9.97 22.65 5.99
N ASP A 215 -11.24 22.55 6.44
CA ASP A 215 -11.76 23.35 7.54
C ASP A 215 -11.06 23.04 8.88
N ILE A 216 -10.82 21.76 9.18
CA ILE A 216 -10.05 21.34 10.35
C ILE A 216 -8.64 21.93 10.35
N LEU A 217 -7.90 21.80 9.23
CA LEU A 217 -6.54 22.33 9.13
C LEU A 217 -6.51 23.84 9.29
N LYS A 218 -7.48 24.55 8.68
CA LYS A 218 -7.61 26.00 8.78
C LYS A 218 -7.86 26.46 10.22
N LYS A 219 -8.86 25.87 10.89
CA LYS A 219 -9.26 26.25 12.25
C LYS A 219 -8.26 25.81 13.31
N ARG A 220 -7.78 24.56 13.21
CA ARG A 220 -6.92 23.99 14.26
C ARG A 220 -5.45 24.31 14.12
N ARG A 221 -4.97 24.65 12.92
CA ARG A 221 -3.54 24.85 12.65
C ARG A 221 -3.24 26.08 11.77
N GLY A 222 -4.25 26.79 11.29
CA GLY A 222 -4.08 27.94 10.39
C GLY A 222 -3.47 27.59 9.03
N MET A 223 -3.61 26.32 8.59
CA MET A 223 -3.02 25.81 7.38
C MET A 223 -4.07 25.65 6.29
N ASP A 224 -3.70 26.00 5.05
CA ASP A 224 -4.54 25.81 3.87
C ASP A 224 -4.12 24.55 3.10
N LEU A 225 -5.10 23.79 2.63
CA LEU A 225 -4.91 22.60 1.80
C LEU A 225 -5.51 22.86 0.42
N ASP A 226 -4.65 22.96 -0.59
CA ASP A 226 -5.07 23.14 -1.98
C ASP A 226 -5.31 21.77 -2.62
N VAL A 227 -6.52 21.49 -3.04
CA VAL A 227 -6.96 20.23 -3.64
C VAL A 227 -7.30 20.37 -5.13
N SER A 228 -6.93 21.48 -5.76
CA SER A 228 -7.24 21.79 -7.18
C SER A 228 -6.60 20.79 -8.16
N SER A 229 -5.49 20.19 -7.78
CA SER A 229 -4.80 19.14 -8.53
C SER A 229 -4.00 18.23 -7.63
N SER A 230 -3.53 17.08 -8.14
CA SER A 230 -2.65 16.19 -7.38
C SER A 230 -1.34 16.88 -6.98
N GLY A 231 -0.76 17.69 -7.86
CA GLY A 231 0.45 18.47 -7.57
C GLY A 231 0.23 19.56 -6.52
N ALA A 232 -0.89 20.29 -6.58
CA ALA A 232 -1.27 21.28 -5.58
C ALA A 232 -1.48 20.63 -4.21
N LEU A 233 -2.16 19.48 -4.19
CA LEU A 233 -2.36 18.69 -2.98
C LEU A 233 -1.04 18.17 -2.41
N ALA A 234 -0.15 17.61 -3.25
CA ALA A 234 1.17 17.15 -2.83
C ALA A 234 1.98 18.26 -2.16
N ALA A 235 2.08 19.43 -2.84
CA ALA A 235 2.77 20.60 -2.32
C ALA A 235 2.16 21.14 -1.01
N SER A 236 0.83 21.08 -0.89
CA SER A 236 0.15 21.48 0.35
C SER A 236 0.43 20.52 1.49
N LEU A 237 0.39 19.21 1.24
CA LEU A 237 0.72 18.19 2.24
C LEU A 237 2.17 18.29 2.72
N ASP A 238 3.11 18.66 1.85
CA ASP A 238 4.51 18.88 2.23
C ASP A 238 4.66 20.11 3.15
N ARG A 239 3.85 21.13 2.95
CA ARG A 239 3.81 22.32 3.85
C ARG A 239 3.13 22.07 5.19
N CYS A 240 2.26 21.06 5.30
CA CYS A 240 1.61 20.67 6.55
C CYS A 240 2.60 19.99 7.50
N ALA A 241 3.55 20.75 8.04
CA ALA A 241 4.55 20.27 8.99
C ALA A 241 4.52 21.11 10.26
N ASP A 242 4.72 20.49 11.42
CA ASP A 242 4.94 21.14 12.70
C ASP A 242 6.28 20.65 13.27
N THR A 243 7.23 21.55 13.47
CA THR A 243 8.56 21.22 14.02
C THR A 243 8.50 20.69 15.45
N ARG A 244 7.44 20.99 16.18
CA ARG A 244 7.20 20.52 17.56
C ARG A 244 6.54 19.16 17.62
N ASP A 245 5.93 18.71 16.50
CA ASP A 245 5.25 17.43 16.41
C ASP A 245 5.54 16.73 15.06
N PRO A 246 6.59 15.92 15.01
CA PRO A 246 6.98 15.20 13.79
C PRO A 246 5.89 14.25 13.25
N ALA A 247 4.95 13.79 14.09
CA ALA A 247 3.87 12.91 13.69
C ALA A 247 2.72 13.65 12.98
N PHE A 248 2.63 14.97 13.13
CA PHE A 248 1.53 15.76 12.58
C PHE A 248 1.39 15.60 11.05
N ASN A 249 2.48 15.72 10.30
CA ASN A 249 2.43 15.54 8.84
C ASN A 249 1.93 14.14 8.44
N THR A 250 2.37 13.10 9.16
CA THR A 250 1.89 11.73 8.94
C THR A 250 0.39 11.61 9.18
N LEU A 251 -0.14 12.23 10.24
CA LEU A 251 -1.58 12.25 10.54
C LEU A 251 -2.38 12.95 9.44
N VAL A 252 -1.91 14.12 8.98
CA VAL A 252 -2.56 14.85 7.88
C VAL A 252 -2.61 13.99 6.63
N ARG A 253 -1.52 13.29 6.27
CA ARG A 253 -1.47 12.39 5.11
C ARG A 253 -2.38 11.18 5.28
N ILE A 254 -2.50 10.62 6.48
CA ILE A 254 -3.45 9.53 6.78
C ILE A 254 -4.89 10.03 6.56
N LEU A 255 -5.24 11.21 7.07
CA LEU A 255 -6.58 11.78 6.88
C LEU A 255 -6.84 12.12 5.41
N ALA A 256 -5.88 12.70 4.70
CA ALA A 256 -5.98 12.95 3.27
C ALA A 256 -6.19 11.66 2.46
N THR A 257 -5.52 10.55 2.84
CA THR A 257 -5.71 9.23 2.21
C THR A 257 -7.16 8.74 2.34
N ARG A 258 -7.84 9.07 3.45
CA ARG A 258 -9.26 8.71 3.67
C ARG A 258 -10.23 9.50 2.78
N CYS A 259 -9.82 10.66 2.30
CA CYS A 259 -10.59 11.47 1.35
C CYS A 259 -10.49 10.95 -0.09
N MET A 260 -9.52 10.07 -0.38
CA MET A 260 -9.28 9.52 -1.70
C MET A 260 -10.29 8.42 -2.06
N LEU A 261 -10.54 8.29 -3.35
CA LEU A 261 -11.22 7.13 -3.90
C LEU A 261 -10.28 5.93 -3.94
N SER A 262 -10.83 4.72 -4.08
CA SER A 262 -10.01 3.53 -4.29
C SER A 262 -9.65 3.39 -5.76
N ALA A 263 -8.40 2.98 -6.06
CA ALA A 263 -8.03 2.60 -7.41
C ALA A 263 -8.72 1.29 -7.80
N GLU A 264 -9.09 1.17 -9.09
CA GLU A 264 -9.83 0.03 -9.63
C GLU A 264 -9.28 -0.42 -11.00
N TYR A 265 -9.46 -1.70 -11.30
CA TYR A 265 -9.23 -2.23 -12.64
C TYR A 265 -10.43 -1.95 -13.51
N PHE A 266 -10.20 -1.70 -14.80
CA PHE A 266 -11.26 -1.41 -15.77
C PHE A 266 -10.86 -1.89 -17.17
N CYS A 267 -11.88 -2.10 -18.00
CA CYS A 267 -11.73 -2.34 -19.43
C CYS A 267 -11.72 -1.00 -20.19
N THR A 268 -10.75 -0.81 -21.07
CA THR A 268 -10.57 0.47 -21.78
C THR A 268 -11.78 0.92 -22.60
N GLY A 269 -12.57 0.00 -23.11
CA GLY A 269 -13.81 0.34 -23.83
C GLY A 269 -15.00 0.68 -22.94
N SER A 270 -14.85 0.61 -21.62
CA SER A 270 -15.96 0.82 -20.66
C SER A 270 -15.97 2.22 -20.05
N VAL A 271 -14.88 2.97 -20.20
CA VAL A 271 -14.76 4.34 -19.69
C VAL A 271 -14.12 5.27 -20.72
N PRO A 272 -14.41 6.57 -20.67
CA PRO A 272 -13.82 7.53 -21.60
C PRO A 272 -12.31 7.70 -21.33
N ARG A 273 -11.53 8.00 -22.37
CA ARG A 273 -10.05 8.08 -22.32
C ARG A 273 -9.52 9.07 -21.28
N ASN A 274 -10.21 10.18 -21.06
CA ASN A 274 -9.84 11.18 -20.05
C ASN A 274 -9.99 10.68 -18.60
N SER A 275 -10.61 9.52 -18.38
CA SER A 275 -10.79 8.90 -17.07
C SER A 275 -9.82 7.74 -16.80
N PHE A 276 -8.80 7.54 -17.63
CA PHE A 276 -7.83 6.45 -17.48
C PHE A 276 -6.77 6.72 -16.41
N GLY A 277 -6.54 7.99 -16.08
CA GLY A 277 -5.45 8.43 -15.24
C GLY A 277 -5.42 7.82 -13.84
N HIS A 278 -4.23 7.70 -13.30
CA HIS A 278 -4.02 7.30 -11.93
C HIS A 278 -3.59 8.52 -11.09
N TYR A 279 -4.57 9.17 -10.44
CA TYR A 279 -4.40 10.43 -9.73
C TYR A 279 -3.24 10.41 -8.72
N GLY A 280 -3.21 9.42 -7.84
CA GLY A 280 -2.18 9.33 -6.80
C GLY A 280 -0.76 9.10 -7.32
N LEU A 281 -0.61 8.51 -8.51
CA LEU A 281 0.69 8.27 -9.15
C LEU A 281 1.10 9.36 -10.15
N ALA A 282 0.21 10.29 -10.47
CA ALA A 282 0.34 11.28 -11.54
C ALA A 282 0.67 10.63 -12.90
N MET A 283 0.00 9.53 -13.24
CA MET A 283 0.19 8.78 -14.48
C MET A 283 -1.07 8.86 -15.34
N ASP A 284 -0.89 9.10 -16.65
CA ASP A 284 -1.97 9.17 -17.63
C ASP A 284 -2.57 7.81 -17.97
N MET A 285 -1.79 6.75 -17.78
CA MET A 285 -2.16 5.36 -18.06
C MET A 285 -1.35 4.41 -17.19
N TYR A 286 -2.01 3.42 -16.59
CA TYR A 286 -1.39 2.49 -15.68
C TYR A 286 -2.09 1.13 -15.71
N THR A 287 -1.33 0.07 -15.49
CA THR A 287 -1.86 -1.29 -15.27
C THR A 287 -1.03 -1.99 -14.20
N HIS A 288 -1.42 -3.21 -13.88
CA HIS A 288 -0.59 -4.11 -13.11
C HIS A 288 -0.10 -5.27 -13.97
N PHE A 289 1.23 -5.42 -14.04
CA PHE A 289 1.92 -6.47 -14.78
C PHE A 289 2.93 -7.23 -13.90
N THR A 290 3.41 -6.60 -12.86
CA THR A 290 4.62 -7.00 -12.13
C THR A 290 4.40 -8.05 -11.04
N SER A 291 3.18 -8.54 -10.81
CA SER A 291 2.88 -9.52 -9.76
C SER A 291 1.83 -10.57 -10.15
N PRO A 292 2.01 -11.34 -11.24
CA PRO A 292 1.01 -12.29 -11.72
C PRO A 292 0.81 -13.51 -10.81
N ILE A 293 1.75 -13.81 -9.91
CA ILE A 293 1.60 -14.88 -8.92
C ILE A 293 0.46 -14.59 -7.94
N ARG A 294 0.23 -13.31 -7.64
CA ARG A 294 -0.67 -12.88 -6.58
C ARG A 294 -1.81 -11.97 -7.03
N ARG A 295 -1.90 -11.60 -8.30
CA ARG A 295 -2.99 -10.77 -8.85
C ARG A 295 -3.43 -11.30 -10.21
N TYR A 296 -4.71 -11.62 -10.33
CA TYR A 296 -5.23 -12.17 -11.58
C TYR A 296 -5.26 -11.13 -12.73
N ALA A 297 -5.45 -9.84 -12.41
CA ALA A 297 -5.34 -8.78 -13.41
C ALA A 297 -3.97 -8.75 -14.11
N ASP A 298 -2.89 -9.06 -13.40
CA ASP A 298 -1.55 -9.18 -13.99
C ASP A 298 -1.47 -10.36 -14.96
N VAL A 299 -2.13 -11.48 -14.67
CA VAL A 299 -2.21 -12.63 -15.61
C VAL A 299 -2.90 -12.22 -16.91
N LEU A 300 -3.99 -11.46 -16.81
CA LEU A 300 -4.69 -10.92 -17.99
C LEU A 300 -3.81 -9.94 -18.76
N ALA A 301 -3.08 -9.05 -18.08
CA ALA A 301 -2.13 -8.13 -18.71
C ALA A 301 -0.99 -8.89 -19.42
N HIS A 302 -0.47 -9.98 -18.83
CA HIS A 302 0.53 -10.84 -19.47
C HIS A 302 0.01 -11.45 -20.76
N ARG A 303 -1.24 -11.94 -20.79
CA ARG A 303 -1.86 -12.50 -22.00
C ARG A 303 -2.03 -11.43 -23.08
N GLN A 304 -2.52 -10.24 -22.71
CA GLN A 304 -2.68 -9.14 -23.67
C GLN A 304 -1.33 -8.64 -24.19
N LEU A 305 -0.32 -8.53 -23.34
CA LEU A 305 1.01 -8.12 -23.77
C LEU A 305 1.66 -9.19 -24.68
N ALA A 306 1.54 -10.48 -24.37
CA ALA A 306 2.06 -11.57 -25.20
C ALA A 306 1.45 -11.53 -26.62
N ALA A 307 0.16 -11.28 -26.72
CA ALA A 307 -0.51 -11.12 -27.99
C ALA A 307 -0.12 -9.79 -28.69
N ALA A 308 0.04 -8.69 -27.97
CA ALA A 308 0.47 -7.41 -28.52
C ALA A 308 1.88 -7.45 -29.14
N ILE A 309 2.76 -8.30 -28.60
CA ILE A 309 4.10 -8.54 -29.19
C ILE A 309 4.13 -9.72 -30.16
N GLN A 310 2.98 -10.26 -30.55
CA GLN A 310 2.82 -11.37 -31.50
C GLN A 310 3.50 -12.67 -31.06
N TYR A 311 3.68 -12.90 -29.75
CA TYR A 311 4.25 -14.12 -29.20
C TYR A 311 3.25 -15.29 -29.25
N GLU A 312 1.98 -15.03 -28.89
CA GLU A 312 0.88 -15.98 -28.95
C GLU A 312 -0.44 -15.22 -29.24
N PRO A 313 -1.48 -15.89 -29.78
CA PRO A 313 -2.76 -15.24 -30.05
C PRO A 313 -3.45 -14.82 -28.74
N LEU A 314 -4.23 -13.73 -28.79
CA LEU A 314 -5.06 -13.33 -27.67
C LEU A 314 -6.16 -14.38 -27.46
N PRO A 315 -6.40 -14.85 -26.23
CA PRO A 315 -7.56 -15.69 -25.90
C PRO A 315 -8.87 -15.07 -26.38
N SER A 316 -9.75 -15.88 -26.99
CA SER A 316 -10.97 -15.39 -27.65
C SER A 316 -11.91 -14.61 -26.76
N ASN A 317 -12.00 -14.98 -25.46
CA ASN A 317 -12.80 -14.29 -24.47
C ASN A 317 -12.29 -12.89 -24.14
N LEU A 318 -10.99 -12.60 -24.32
CA LEU A 318 -10.40 -11.27 -24.07
C LEU A 318 -10.68 -10.26 -25.19
N TYR A 319 -11.30 -10.67 -26.31
CA TYR A 319 -11.88 -9.73 -27.28
C TYR A 319 -13.27 -9.23 -26.87
N SER A 320 -13.91 -9.88 -25.91
CA SER A 320 -15.22 -9.49 -25.41
C SER A 320 -15.10 -8.49 -24.26
N LYS A 321 -15.48 -7.24 -24.51
CA LYS A 321 -15.57 -6.20 -23.50
C LYS A 321 -16.41 -6.66 -22.29
N HIS A 322 -17.57 -7.28 -22.54
CA HIS A 322 -18.46 -7.77 -21.49
C HIS A 322 -17.79 -8.80 -20.58
N TYR A 323 -17.05 -9.74 -21.17
CA TYR A 323 -16.29 -10.73 -20.39
C TYR A 323 -15.22 -10.07 -19.53
N VAL A 324 -14.45 -9.15 -20.12
CA VAL A 324 -13.39 -8.43 -19.39
C VAL A 324 -13.98 -7.64 -18.23
N ASP A 325 -15.07 -6.90 -18.42
CA ASP A 325 -15.76 -6.16 -17.37
C ASP A 325 -16.20 -7.10 -16.22
N GLN A 326 -16.85 -8.23 -16.53
CA GLN A 326 -17.29 -9.18 -15.51
C GLN A 326 -16.12 -9.75 -14.67
N VAL A 327 -15.02 -10.08 -15.31
CA VAL A 327 -13.84 -10.59 -14.60
C VAL A 327 -13.23 -9.50 -13.71
N LEU A 328 -13.11 -8.28 -14.22
CA LEU A 328 -12.52 -7.17 -13.47
C LEU A 328 -13.42 -6.73 -12.30
N ASP A 329 -14.73 -6.80 -12.41
CA ASP A 329 -15.66 -6.55 -11.29
C ASP A 329 -15.40 -7.53 -10.14
N ASN A 330 -15.25 -8.83 -10.45
CA ASN A 330 -14.88 -9.82 -9.44
C ASN A 330 -13.50 -9.51 -8.84
N VAL A 331 -12.50 -9.22 -9.65
CA VAL A 331 -11.13 -8.89 -9.19
C VAL A 331 -11.14 -7.67 -8.27
N ASN A 332 -11.86 -6.61 -8.62
CA ASN A 332 -12.01 -5.41 -7.80
C ASN A 332 -12.68 -5.72 -6.45
N LYS A 333 -13.75 -6.53 -6.46
CA LYS A 333 -14.44 -6.99 -5.24
C LYS A 333 -13.49 -7.80 -4.34
N ARG A 334 -12.79 -8.78 -4.92
CA ARG A 334 -11.84 -9.64 -4.19
C ARG A 334 -10.69 -8.84 -3.61
N HIS A 335 -10.16 -7.88 -4.36
CA HIS A 335 -9.09 -7.01 -3.89
C HIS A 335 -9.51 -6.19 -2.66
N ARG A 336 -10.71 -5.57 -2.68
CA ARG A 336 -11.26 -4.85 -1.51
C ARG A 336 -11.41 -5.76 -0.31
N LEU A 337 -11.98 -6.95 -0.50
CA LEU A 337 -12.17 -7.92 0.59
C LEU A 337 -10.83 -8.42 1.17
N ALA A 338 -9.83 -8.64 0.32
CA ALA A 338 -8.48 -9.02 0.76
C ALA A 338 -7.81 -7.92 1.60
N GLN A 339 -7.97 -6.65 1.20
CA GLN A 339 -7.48 -5.51 2.00
C GLN A 339 -8.17 -5.41 3.36
N MET A 340 -9.49 -5.60 3.39
CA MET A 340 -10.26 -5.61 4.65
C MET A 340 -9.81 -6.75 5.57
N ALA A 341 -9.64 -7.96 5.03
CA ALA A 341 -9.15 -9.12 5.79
C ALA A 341 -7.74 -8.89 6.35
N GLY A 342 -6.84 -8.31 5.54
CA GLY A 342 -5.49 -7.96 5.97
C GLY A 342 -5.49 -6.97 7.13
N ARG A 343 -6.29 -5.89 7.04
CA ARG A 343 -6.43 -4.89 8.11
C ARG A 343 -6.98 -5.52 9.39
N ALA A 344 -8.04 -6.33 9.28
CA ALA A 344 -8.62 -7.01 10.44
C ALA A 344 -7.65 -8.00 11.10
N SER A 345 -6.83 -8.67 10.29
CA SER A 345 -5.75 -9.54 10.79
C SER A 345 -4.70 -8.74 11.57
N VAL A 346 -4.24 -7.61 11.03
CA VAL A 346 -3.29 -6.73 11.74
C VAL A 346 -3.88 -6.25 13.06
N GLU A 347 -5.12 -5.73 13.07
CA GLU A 347 -5.79 -5.29 14.29
C GLU A 347 -5.87 -6.41 15.36
N PHE A 348 -6.23 -7.62 14.93
CA PHE A 348 -6.30 -8.79 15.81
C PHE A 348 -4.95 -9.12 16.44
N PHE A 349 -3.89 -9.21 15.66
CA PHE A 349 -2.56 -9.57 16.15
C PHE A 349 -1.91 -8.46 16.97
N VAL A 350 -2.15 -7.19 16.66
CA VAL A 350 -1.75 -6.06 17.52
C VAL A 350 -2.48 -6.15 18.88
N GLY A 351 -3.77 -6.49 18.87
CA GLY A 351 -4.52 -6.73 20.10
C GLY A 351 -3.91 -7.85 20.95
N LEU A 352 -3.50 -8.97 20.33
CA LEU A 352 -2.80 -10.05 21.03
C LEU A 352 -1.46 -9.60 21.61
N ALA A 353 -0.65 -8.83 20.86
CA ALA A 353 0.62 -8.29 21.34
C ALA A 353 0.44 -7.38 22.56
N ILE A 354 -0.58 -6.52 22.53
CA ILE A 354 -0.92 -5.66 23.67
C ILE A 354 -1.38 -6.48 24.88
N SER A 355 -2.18 -7.53 24.67
CA SER A 355 -2.59 -8.42 25.74
C SER A 355 -1.39 -9.12 26.40
N ALA A 356 -0.44 -9.59 25.60
CA ALA A 356 0.79 -10.21 26.10
C ALA A 356 1.62 -9.21 26.93
N LYS A 357 1.83 -7.99 26.43
CA LYS A 357 2.55 -6.93 27.15
C LYS A 357 1.86 -6.54 28.46
N ASN A 358 0.53 -6.48 28.49
CA ASN A 358 -0.21 -6.23 29.73
C ASN A 358 -0.01 -7.37 30.73
N ALA A 359 -0.06 -8.63 30.28
CA ALA A 359 0.16 -9.80 31.14
C ALA A 359 1.58 -9.85 31.71
N GLU A 360 2.60 -9.49 30.94
CA GLU A 360 4.00 -9.38 31.42
C GLU A 360 4.14 -8.33 32.54
N GLN A 361 3.30 -7.29 32.52
CA GLN A 361 3.22 -6.28 33.59
C GLN A 361 2.33 -6.70 34.76
N GLY A 362 1.80 -7.93 34.74
CA GLY A 362 0.89 -8.45 35.76
C GLY A 362 -0.54 -7.88 35.68
N ALA A 363 -0.89 -7.25 34.58
CA ALA A 363 -2.22 -6.62 34.37
C ALA A 363 -3.11 -7.47 33.47
N ASP A 364 -4.40 -7.57 33.81
CA ASP A 364 -5.41 -8.22 32.98
C ASP A 364 -5.94 -7.24 31.92
N ALA A 365 -5.57 -7.47 30.67
CA ALA A 365 -5.94 -6.62 29.54
C ALA A 365 -7.46 -6.41 29.38
N THR A 366 -8.31 -7.25 30.01
CA THR A 366 -9.78 -7.12 29.97
C THR A 366 -10.32 -6.12 31.00
N LYS A 367 -9.50 -5.69 31.96
CA LYS A 367 -9.88 -4.78 33.05
C LYS A 367 -9.54 -3.31 32.73
N VAL A 368 -9.90 -2.86 31.55
CA VAL A 368 -9.62 -1.49 31.07
C VAL A 368 -10.25 -0.46 32.01
N GLY A 369 -9.44 0.48 32.46
CA GLY A 369 -9.85 1.51 33.43
C GLY A 369 -9.91 1.05 34.91
N GLN A 370 -9.61 -0.21 35.22
CA GLN A 370 -9.55 -0.76 36.58
C GLN A 370 -8.12 -1.13 37.00
N GLU A 371 -7.31 -1.58 36.07
CA GLU A 371 -5.90 -1.91 36.26
C GLU A 371 -5.01 -1.01 35.41
N ARG A 372 -3.77 -0.85 35.80
CA ARG A 372 -2.79 -0.04 35.07
C ARG A 372 -2.31 -0.83 33.84
N LEU A 373 -2.91 -0.50 32.70
CA LEU A 373 -2.61 -1.14 31.42
C LEU A 373 -1.52 -0.40 30.64
N LEU A 374 -1.14 -0.97 29.50
CA LEU A 374 -0.17 -0.41 28.58
C LEU A 374 -0.60 1.00 28.15
N ARG A 375 0.26 1.99 28.42
CA ARG A 375 0.07 3.38 28.03
C ARG A 375 0.76 3.67 26.71
N ALA A 376 0.11 4.47 25.88
CA ALA A 376 0.65 4.93 24.61
C ALA A 376 0.21 6.36 24.29
N ASP A 377 1.07 7.07 23.59
CA ASP A 377 0.73 8.35 23.00
C ASP A 377 -0.22 8.14 21.83
N ALA A 378 -1.25 8.94 21.77
CA ALA A 378 -2.27 8.92 20.74
C ALA A 378 -2.59 10.34 20.24
N TYR A 379 -3.18 10.42 19.08
CA TYR A 379 -3.62 11.68 18.49
C TYR A 379 -5.12 11.61 18.19
N VAL A 380 -5.83 12.67 18.51
CA VAL A 380 -7.25 12.78 18.22
C VAL A 380 -7.43 12.94 16.70
N VAL A 381 -8.20 12.04 16.09
CA VAL A 381 -8.49 12.04 14.64
C VAL A 381 -9.97 12.34 14.33
N ARG A 382 -10.85 12.26 15.33
CA ARG A 382 -12.25 12.64 15.23
C ARG A 382 -12.82 12.96 16.61
N THR A 383 -13.77 13.89 16.67
CA THR A 383 -14.50 14.26 17.89
C THR A 383 -15.99 13.98 17.72
N PHE A 384 -16.68 13.63 18.82
CA PHE A 384 -18.10 13.31 18.88
C PHE A 384 -18.73 13.97 20.12
N ARG A 385 -20.06 14.00 20.20
CA ARG A 385 -20.77 14.54 21.35
C ARG A 385 -20.47 13.85 22.69
N ASN A 386 -20.12 12.57 22.66
CA ASN A 386 -19.86 11.75 23.85
C ASN A 386 -18.52 11.04 23.80
N GLY A 387 -17.57 11.52 23.00
CA GLY A 387 -16.28 10.85 22.88
C GLY A 387 -15.39 11.40 21.78
N LEU A 388 -14.36 10.62 21.50
CA LEU A 388 -13.36 10.94 20.48
C LEU A 388 -12.78 9.64 19.86
N ALA A 389 -12.31 9.73 18.63
CA ALA A 389 -11.48 8.68 18.04
C ALA A 389 -10.03 9.13 18.10
N VAL A 390 -9.17 8.20 18.47
CA VAL A 390 -7.73 8.41 18.59
C VAL A 390 -6.96 7.45 17.71
N PHE A 391 -5.81 7.88 17.25
CA PHE A 391 -4.86 7.09 16.49
C PHE A 391 -3.56 6.94 17.29
N VAL A 392 -3.17 5.69 17.56
CA VAL A 392 -1.92 5.34 18.24
C VAL A 392 -0.88 5.01 17.18
N ASN A 393 -0.02 5.97 16.89
CA ASN A 393 0.95 5.88 15.79
C ASN A 393 1.89 4.67 15.92
N LYS A 394 2.37 4.39 17.14
CA LYS A 394 3.28 3.26 17.42
C LYS A 394 2.73 1.90 16.99
N TYR A 395 1.43 1.70 17.12
CA TYR A 395 0.76 0.42 16.85
C TYR A 395 -0.09 0.43 15.57
N GLY A 396 -0.18 1.59 14.89
CA GLY A 396 -1.07 1.75 13.73
C GLY A 396 -2.55 1.51 14.06
N LEU A 397 -2.93 1.67 15.33
CA LEU A 397 -4.28 1.41 15.82
C LEU A 397 -5.12 2.67 15.89
N GLU A 398 -6.38 2.53 15.51
CA GLU A 398 -7.42 3.53 15.79
C GLU A 398 -8.41 2.95 16.80
N GLY A 399 -8.81 3.76 17.76
CA GLY A 399 -9.79 3.39 18.77
C GLY A 399 -10.76 4.51 19.08
N VAL A 400 -11.98 4.14 19.45
CA VAL A 400 -13.01 5.08 19.88
C VAL A 400 -13.08 5.06 21.41
N ILE A 401 -12.96 6.23 22.01
CA ILE A 401 -13.14 6.46 23.45
C ILE A 401 -14.51 7.10 23.65
N THR A 402 -15.39 6.45 24.40
CA THR A 402 -16.72 6.98 24.71
C THR A 402 -16.84 7.22 26.21
N PHE A 403 -17.52 8.30 26.56
CA PHE A 403 -17.80 8.67 27.94
C PHE A 403 -19.27 8.38 28.28
N PRO A 404 -19.57 7.89 29.49
CA PRO A 404 -20.95 7.49 29.87
C PRO A 404 -21.88 8.68 30.15
N GLY A 405 -21.41 9.91 30.02
CA GLY A 405 -22.15 11.13 30.25
C GLY A 405 -22.01 12.14 29.10
N GLU A 406 -22.67 13.27 29.25
CA GLU A 406 -22.59 14.36 28.27
C GLU A 406 -21.26 15.10 28.38
N CYS A 407 -20.63 15.33 27.22
CA CYS A 407 -19.48 16.19 27.05
C CYS A 407 -19.90 17.47 26.30
N GLN A 408 -19.17 18.55 26.51
CA GLN A 408 -19.38 19.76 25.71
C GLN A 408 -18.70 19.59 24.36
N PHE A 409 -19.51 19.37 23.34
CA PHE A 409 -19.04 19.17 21.97
C PHE A 409 -19.18 20.45 21.17
N ASP A 410 -18.06 20.91 20.63
CA ASP A 410 -18.00 22.04 19.71
C ASP A 410 -17.69 21.52 18.29
N PRO A 411 -18.70 21.40 17.44
CA PRO A 411 -18.52 20.92 16.07
C PRO A 411 -17.79 21.94 15.19
N ASP A 412 -17.88 23.22 15.49
CA ASP A 412 -17.28 24.29 14.69
C ASP A 412 -15.76 24.35 14.91
N GLU A 413 -15.31 24.09 16.13
CA GLU A 413 -13.88 24.06 16.50
C GLU A 413 -13.31 22.63 16.51
N TYR A 414 -14.10 21.61 16.14
CA TYR A 414 -13.68 20.19 16.12
C TYR A 414 -13.09 19.71 17.43
N GLN A 415 -13.67 20.11 18.55
CA GLN A 415 -13.20 19.77 19.89
C GLN A 415 -14.31 19.27 20.80
N VAL A 416 -13.89 18.58 21.84
CA VAL A 416 -14.76 18.09 22.90
C VAL A 416 -14.14 18.39 24.26
N THR A 417 -14.91 18.97 25.17
CA THR A 417 -14.52 19.18 26.58
C THR A 417 -15.15 18.07 27.42
N ILE A 418 -14.31 17.28 28.03
CA ILE A 418 -14.65 16.15 28.90
C ILE A 418 -14.67 16.72 30.34
N PRO A 419 -15.79 16.72 31.03
CA PRO A 419 -15.88 17.27 32.39
C PRO A 419 -15.06 16.42 33.38
N ALA A 420 -14.61 17.07 34.46
CA ALA A 420 -13.82 16.44 35.53
C ALA A 420 -14.46 15.18 36.10
N SER A 421 -15.79 15.09 36.13
CA SER A 421 -16.54 13.93 36.62
C SER A 421 -16.41 12.69 35.71
N LEU A 422 -16.04 12.87 34.44
CA LEU A 422 -15.87 11.80 33.45
C LEU A 422 -14.39 11.58 33.08
N SER A 423 -13.54 12.56 33.41
CA SER A 423 -12.10 12.53 33.17
C SER A 423 -11.39 11.77 34.28
N GLN A 424 -10.53 10.80 33.94
CA GLN A 424 -9.65 10.15 34.92
C GLN A 424 -8.58 11.11 35.49
N LEU A 425 -8.41 12.29 34.88
CA LEU A 425 -7.48 13.31 35.33
C LEU A 425 -8.06 14.21 36.46
N GLY A 426 -9.33 14.03 36.83
CA GLY A 426 -10.01 14.81 37.88
C GLY A 426 -10.17 16.30 37.58
N ARG A 427 -10.03 16.69 36.31
CA ARG A 427 -10.21 18.06 35.79
C ARG A 427 -10.88 18.03 34.43
N ASP A 428 -11.43 19.15 34.02
CA ASP A 428 -11.93 19.32 32.67
C ASP A 428 -10.79 19.21 31.67
N VAL A 429 -11.02 18.46 30.58
CA VAL A 429 -10.04 18.23 29.52
C VAL A 429 -10.67 18.55 28.18
N THR A 430 -10.13 19.56 27.49
CA THR A 430 -10.54 19.90 26.12
C THR A 430 -9.56 19.31 25.13
N LEU A 431 -10.05 18.52 24.20
CA LEU A 431 -9.27 17.88 23.13
C LEU A 431 -9.94 18.12 21.79
N GLY A 432 -9.16 18.55 20.82
CA GLY A 432 -9.57 18.73 19.44
C GLY A 432 -8.76 17.84 18.48
N ILE A 433 -9.19 17.79 17.23
CA ILE A 433 -8.49 17.03 16.20
C ILE A 433 -7.03 17.51 16.09
N PHE A 434 -6.10 16.57 15.96
CA PHE A 434 -4.64 16.70 16.02
C PHE A 434 -4.03 16.91 17.41
N ASP A 435 -4.82 17.03 18.48
CA ASP A 435 -4.24 17.12 19.80
C ASP A 435 -3.69 15.77 20.25
N ARG A 436 -2.54 15.83 20.95
CA ARG A 436 -1.90 14.63 21.55
C ARG A 436 -2.55 14.33 22.89
N CYS A 437 -2.78 13.06 23.14
CA CYS A 437 -3.26 12.56 24.42
C CYS A 437 -2.57 11.23 24.76
N THR A 438 -2.71 10.82 26.02
CA THR A 438 -2.24 9.51 26.46
C THR A 438 -3.43 8.59 26.65
N VAL A 439 -3.31 7.35 26.20
CA VAL A 439 -4.36 6.33 26.34
C VAL A 439 -3.81 5.07 26.99
N GLU A 440 -4.64 4.41 27.76
CA GLU A 440 -4.46 3.03 28.17
C GLU A 440 -5.17 2.10 27.19
N ILE A 441 -4.50 1.01 26.80
CA ILE A 441 -4.99 0.10 25.79
C ILE A 441 -5.18 -1.30 26.40
N GLY A 442 -6.40 -1.81 26.30
CA GLY A 442 -6.75 -3.15 26.68
C GLY A 442 -7.65 -3.83 25.65
N ILE A 443 -8.23 -4.96 26.02
CA ILE A 443 -9.09 -5.78 25.18
C ILE A 443 -10.46 -5.93 25.82
N GLU A 444 -11.49 -5.51 25.13
CA GLU A 444 -12.87 -5.78 25.51
C GLU A 444 -13.40 -6.99 24.72
N LYS A 445 -13.94 -7.98 25.44
CA LYS A 445 -14.59 -9.11 24.79
C LYS A 445 -16.03 -8.73 24.42
N ASP A 446 -16.32 -8.79 23.14
CA ASP A 446 -17.70 -8.64 22.64
C ASP A 446 -18.60 -9.70 23.27
N ARG A 447 -19.73 -9.27 23.83
CA ARG A 447 -20.64 -10.16 24.58
C ARG A 447 -21.25 -11.26 23.74
N ASN A 448 -21.52 -10.98 22.44
CA ASN A 448 -22.21 -11.88 21.54
C ASN A 448 -21.24 -12.79 20.78
N THR A 449 -20.18 -12.21 20.22
CA THR A 449 -19.24 -12.92 19.34
C THR A 449 -18.06 -13.53 20.11
N LYS A 450 -17.88 -13.18 21.40
CA LYS A 450 -16.70 -13.52 22.23
C LYS A 450 -15.37 -13.05 21.65
N ARG A 451 -15.39 -12.22 20.59
CA ARG A 451 -14.18 -11.66 19.97
C ARG A 451 -13.63 -10.53 20.83
N GLY A 452 -12.30 -10.50 20.97
CA GLY A 452 -11.61 -9.38 21.58
C GLY A 452 -11.54 -8.21 20.60
N ARG A 453 -11.85 -7.00 21.10
CA ARG A 453 -11.61 -5.74 20.41
C ARG A 453 -10.70 -4.87 21.26
N THR A 454 -9.82 -4.13 20.64
CA THR A 454 -9.02 -3.14 21.36
C THR A 454 -9.95 -2.08 21.95
N LYS A 455 -9.78 -1.79 23.23
CA LYS A 455 -10.47 -0.74 23.96
C LYS A 455 -9.45 0.25 24.48
N MET A 456 -9.74 1.51 24.32
CA MET A 456 -8.87 2.60 24.77
C MET A 456 -9.61 3.46 25.78
N VAL A 457 -8.87 3.94 26.76
CA VAL A 457 -9.34 4.88 27.78
C VAL A 457 -8.35 6.03 27.86
N LEU A 458 -8.86 7.27 27.96
CA LEU A 458 -8.04 8.46 28.15
C LEU A 458 -7.50 8.51 29.59
N VAL A 459 -6.19 8.75 29.74
CA VAL A 459 -5.50 8.83 31.04
C VAL A 459 -4.61 10.05 31.15
#